data_514a4c7eee2486ffbdacf3363229ac4a
#
_entry.id   514a4c7eee2486ffbdacf3363229ac4a
#
_cell.length_a   1.000
_cell.length_b   1.000
_cell.length_c   1.000
_cell.angle_alpha   90.00
_cell.angle_beta   90.00
_cell.angle_gamma   90.00
#
_symmetry.space_group_name_H-M   'P 1'
#
loop_
_entity.id
_entity.type
_entity.pdbx_description
1 polymer ?
#
loop_
_entity_poly.entity_id
_entity_poly.type
_entity_poly.pdbx_seq_one_letter_code
_entity_poly.pdbx_strand_id
1 'polypeptide(L)'
;MCIRDRDGIAGDWLQWLAFLAVSIGGAALVIALVGGSYLDTTLRQNEGSRKARRVRVTDKTFRAYSPFMAIYRREWNEILKVPVYLLNGVLGAMMLPIMLIGMSVGMSSEQDSEVSWNFLLRLMQDSLSPMDVMLILTALLMFISWVNPIIATAISREGGRMPIAKYIPVSPRTQLWAKLSVSLTINGAAILLMGIAVAALLGTHYLGAVLGAVVLANLFSLATGCIALTIDASRPILHWQTEQQVMKQNMNQMICMLVVLLVALIPVAGVVGMMILSSAAQEMEAPSMLMRFAAEHAVGLRSAVAALLMAAEAGVSILMLHKVGEKRFSAIEP
;
A
#
# COMPACT_ATOMS: atom_id res chain seq x y z
N MET A 1 -43.38 15.75 5.16
CA MET A 1 -42.06 15.27 4.73
C MET A 1 -42.03 14.83 3.25
N CYS A 2 -42.95 15.19 2.40
CA CYS A 2 -43.01 14.77 0.98
C CYS A 2 -43.06 15.91 -0.05
N ILE A 3 -42.87 17.16 0.35
CA ILE A 3 -42.97 18.30 -0.59
C ILE A 3 -41.58 18.90 -0.90
N ARG A 4 -40.60 18.71 -0.02
CA ARG A 4 -39.25 19.28 -0.19
C ARG A 4 -38.35 18.54 -1.19
N ASP A 5 -38.64 17.24 -1.46
CA ASP A 5 -37.86 16.43 -2.43
C ASP A 5 -38.25 16.67 -3.89
N ARG A 6 -39.41 17.28 -4.15
CA ARG A 6 -39.88 17.50 -5.51
C ARG A 6 -39.34 18.78 -6.13
N ASP A 7 -39.02 19.77 -5.30
CA ASP A 7 -38.44 21.06 -5.75
C ASP A 7 -36.93 20.96 -5.97
N GLY A 8 -36.24 20.02 -5.29
CA GLY A 8 -34.80 19.76 -5.46
C GLY A 8 -34.45 19.16 -6.81
N ILE A 9 -35.35 18.39 -7.42
CA ILE A 9 -35.09 17.73 -8.73
C ILE A 9 -35.45 18.66 -9.90
N ALA A 10 -36.36 19.59 -9.73
CA ALA A 10 -36.82 20.49 -10.79
C ALA A 10 -36.02 21.81 -10.86
N GLY A 11 -35.30 22.20 -9.80
CA GLY A 11 -34.54 23.45 -9.74
C GLY A 11 -33.10 23.36 -10.29
N ASP A 12 -32.54 22.16 -10.42
CA ASP A 12 -31.09 21.99 -10.64
C ASP A 12 -30.68 21.70 -12.09
N TRP A 13 -31.56 21.80 -13.07
CA TRP A 13 -31.19 21.58 -14.47
C TRP A 13 -30.07 22.53 -14.94
N LEU A 14 -29.99 23.72 -14.38
CA LEU A 14 -28.93 24.67 -14.66
C LEU A 14 -27.57 24.21 -14.08
N GLN A 15 -27.58 23.62 -12.91
CA GLN A 15 -26.37 23.02 -12.27
C GLN A 15 -25.91 21.78 -13.06
N TRP A 16 -26.84 20.94 -13.52
CA TRP A 16 -26.53 19.81 -14.37
C TRP A 16 -25.95 20.25 -15.72
N LEU A 17 -26.49 21.31 -16.33
CA LEU A 17 -25.92 21.89 -17.56
C LEU A 17 -24.54 22.50 -17.31
N ALA A 18 -24.35 23.20 -16.19
CA ALA A 18 -23.04 23.73 -15.81
C ALA A 18 -22.01 22.60 -15.58
N PHE A 19 -22.41 21.53 -14.88
CA PHE A 19 -21.57 20.35 -14.68
C PHE A 19 -21.19 19.69 -16.01
N LEU A 20 -22.15 19.48 -16.91
CA LEU A 20 -21.89 18.94 -18.24
C LEU A 20 -20.98 19.85 -19.07
N ALA A 21 -21.20 21.16 -19.04
CA ALA A 21 -20.38 22.13 -19.76
C ALA A 21 -18.94 22.14 -19.25
N VAL A 22 -18.74 22.10 -17.92
CA VAL A 22 -17.41 22.00 -17.30
C VAL A 22 -16.74 20.66 -17.63
N SER A 23 -17.47 19.56 -17.58
CA SER A 23 -16.95 18.22 -17.87
C SER A 23 -16.55 18.09 -19.36
N ILE A 24 -17.41 18.53 -20.27
CA ILE A 24 -17.13 18.49 -21.72
C ILE A 24 -16.03 19.51 -22.09
N GLY A 25 -16.09 20.72 -21.52
CA GLY A 25 -15.09 21.75 -21.70
C GLY A 25 -13.71 21.32 -21.17
N GLY A 26 -13.67 20.70 -19.99
CA GLY A 26 -12.46 20.13 -19.42
C GLY A 26 -11.89 19.00 -20.26
N ALA A 27 -12.73 18.08 -20.73
CA ALA A 27 -12.30 17.01 -21.65
C ALA A 27 -11.78 17.56 -22.97
N ALA A 28 -12.47 18.52 -23.58
CA ALA A 28 -12.05 19.17 -24.80
C ALA A 28 -10.71 19.93 -24.62
N LEU A 29 -10.54 20.61 -23.48
CA LEU A 29 -9.28 21.29 -23.12
C LEU A 29 -8.13 20.31 -23.02
N VAL A 30 -8.32 19.19 -22.31
CA VAL A 30 -7.31 18.14 -22.18
C VAL A 30 -6.96 17.55 -23.55
N ILE A 31 -7.95 17.26 -24.41
CA ILE A 31 -7.72 16.76 -25.75
C ILE A 31 -6.96 17.79 -26.59
N ALA A 32 -7.30 19.07 -26.51
CA ALA A 32 -6.63 20.13 -27.25
C ALA A 32 -5.17 20.34 -26.80
N LEU A 33 -4.92 20.27 -25.48
CA LEU A 33 -3.57 20.44 -24.93
C LEU A 33 -2.67 19.21 -25.12
N VAL A 34 -3.24 18.02 -25.03
CA VAL A 34 -2.47 16.76 -25.04
C VAL A 34 -2.46 16.12 -26.44
N GLY A 35 -3.52 16.32 -27.24
CA GLY A 35 -3.71 15.62 -28.51
C GLY A 35 -2.59 15.86 -29.52
N GLY A 36 -2.11 17.10 -29.65
CA GLY A 36 -0.98 17.43 -30.52
C GLY A 36 0.35 16.83 -30.06
N SER A 37 0.59 16.84 -28.75
CA SER A 37 1.81 16.26 -28.16
C SER A 37 1.77 14.74 -28.04
N TYR A 38 0.59 14.15 -27.98
CA TYR A 38 0.41 12.71 -27.83
C TYR A 38 0.90 11.93 -29.05
N LEU A 39 0.50 12.36 -30.26
CA LEU A 39 0.93 11.75 -31.51
C LEU A 39 2.44 11.87 -31.70
N ASP A 40 3.01 13.05 -31.46
CA ASP A 40 4.46 13.28 -31.54
C ASP A 40 5.23 12.44 -30.51
N THR A 41 4.70 12.27 -29.29
CA THR A 41 5.34 11.49 -28.23
C THR A 41 5.26 10.00 -28.53
N THR A 42 4.13 9.50 -29.04
CA THR A 42 3.93 8.08 -29.41
C THR A 42 4.78 7.70 -30.62
N LEU A 43 4.85 8.55 -31.62
CA LEU A 43 5.71 8.33 -32.79
C LEU A 43 7.19 8.32 -32.39
N ARG A 44 7.62 9.26 -31.55
CA ARG A 44 9.00 9.32 -31.03
C ARG A 44 9.37 8.17 -30.10
N GLN A 45 8.41 7.60 -29.37
CA GLN A 45 8.63 6.39 -28.58
C GLN A 45 8.85 5.16 -29.47
N ASN A 46 8.13 5.04 -30.58
CA ASN A 46 8.27 3.95 -31.53
C ASN A 46 9.55 4.07 -32.38
N GLU A 47 10.02 5.30 -32.67
CA GLU A 47 11.21 5.54 -33.48
C GLU A 47 12.54 5.39 -32.71
N GLY A 48 12.51 5.06 -31.41
CA GLY A 48 13.72 4.81 -30.60
C GLY A 48 14.70 6.00 -30.50
N SER A 49 14.33 7.17 -31.02
CA SER A 49 15.19 8.33 -31.12
C SER A 49 15.14 9.21 -29.87
N ARG A 50 15.56 8.68 -28.72
CA ARG A 50 16.08 9.57 -27.67
C ARG A 50 17.42 10.10 -28.18
N LYS A 51 17.48 11.40 -28.51
CA LYS A 51 18.77 12.11 -28.64
C LYS A 51 19.59 11.73 -27.41
N ALA A 52 20.56 10.85 -27.60
CA ALA A 52 21.45 10.43 -26.54
C ALA A 52 22.15 11.70 -26.04
N ARG A 53 21.76 12.17 -24.86
CA ARG A 53 22.45 13.26 -24.18
C ARG A 53 23.87 12.76 -24.00
N ARG A 54 24.83 13.34 -24.73
CA ARG A 54 26.26 13.03 -24.56
C ARG A 54 26.63 13.30 -23.11
N VAL A 55 26.63 12.25 -22.30
CA VAL A 55 27.13 12.31 -20.93
C VAL A 55 28.64 12.34 -21.06
N ARG A 56 29.29 13.41 -20.63
CA ARG A 56 30.75 13.39 -20.43
C ARG A 56 31.04 12.38 -19.35
N VAL A 57 31.61 11.27 -19.78
CA VAL A 57 32.07 10.21 -18.88
C VAL A 57 33.33 10.72 -18.19
N THR A 58 33.22 11.03 -16.92
CA THR A 58 34.35 11.38 -16.04
C THR A 58 34.48 10.30 -15.00
N ASP A 59 35.65 10.12 -14.39
CA ASP A 59 35.90 9.14 -13.33
C ASP A 59 34.88 9.24 -12.17
N LYS A 60 34.31 10.42 -11.93
CA LYS A 60 33.21 10.66 -11.00
C LYS A 60 31.87 10.02 -11.43
N THR A 61 31.74 9.67 -12.71
CA THR A 61 30.52 9.05 -13.26
C THR A 61 30.43 7.58 -12.88
N PHE A 62 31.59 6.94 -12.60
CA PHE A 62 31.68 5.54 -12.17
C PHE A 62 31.79 5.45 -10.65
N ARG A 63 30.70 5.73 -9.95
CA ARG A 63 30.64 5.47 -8.52
C ARG A 63 30.32 3.99 -8.28
N ALA A 64 31.26 3.25 -7.70
CA ALA A 64 30.99 1.87 -7.28
C ALA A 64 29.99 1.87 -6.12
N TYR A 65 28.83 1.28 -6.34
CA TYR A 65 27.85 1.00 -5.30
C TYR A 65 27.96 -0.45 -4.87
N SER A 66 27.55 -0.77 -3.64
CA SER A 66 27.35 -2.16 -3.26
C SER A 66 26.32 -2.82 -4.20
N PRO A 67 26.43 -4.12 -4.46
CA PRO A 67 25.48 -4.82 -5.35
C PRO A 67 24.02 -4.61 -4.98
N PHE A 68 23.70 -4.63 -3.70
CA PHE A 68 22.36 -4.33 -3.18
C PHE A 68 21.91 -2.91 -3.58
N MET A 69 22.72 -1.89 -3.31
CA MET A 69 22.36 -0.51 -3.59
C MET A 69 22.27 -0.22 -5.09
N ALA A 70 23.08 -0.89 -5.90
CA ALA A 70 23.01 -0.76 -7.36
C ALA A 70 21.67 -1.26 -7.90
N ILE A 71 21.21 -2.44 -7.43
CA ILE A 71 19.91 -3.02 -7.82
C ILE A 71 18.77 -2.17 -7.27
N TYR A 72 18.80 -1.79 -5.98
CA TYR A 72 17.81 -0.93 -5.36
C TYR A 72 17.59 0.37 -6.13
N ARG A 73 18.69 1.06 -6.53
CA ARG A 73 18.61 2.29 -7.34
C ARG A 73 18.11 2.03 -8.76
N ARG A 74 18.46 0.89 -9.35
CA ARG A 74 17.94 0.50 -10.66
C ARG A 74 16.43 0.35 -10.62
N GLU A 75 15.90 -0.36 -9.62
CA GLU A 75 14.45 -0.54 -9.42
C GLU A 75 13.74 0.81 -9.22
N TRP A 76 14.27 1.68 -8.37
CA TRP A 76 13.74 3.03 -8.19
C TRP A 76 13.71 3.84 -9.47
N ASN A 77 14.81 3.82 -10.22
CA ASN A 77 14.88 4.53 -11.49
C ASN A 77 13.88 3.99 -12.52
N GLU A 78 13.60 2.70 -12.50
CA GLU A 78 12.61 2.09 -13.37
C GLU A 78 11.19 2.52 -12.97
N ILE A 79 10.85 2.44 -11.68
CA ILE A 79 9.53 2.85 -11.18
C ILE A 79 9.26 4.32 -11.46
N LEU A 80 10.23 5.20 -11.24
CA LEU A 80 10.06 6.64 -11.44
C LEU A 80 10.03 7.06 -12.91
N LYS A 81 10.66 6.29 -13.81
CA LYS A 81 10.72 6.61 -15.25
C LYS A 81 9.55 6.08 -16.06
N VAL A 82 8.91 5.03 -15.58
CA VAL A 82 7.76 4.43 -16.25
C VAL A 82 6.47 4.94 -15.60
N PRO A 83 5.68 5.77 -16.32
CA PRO A 83 4.50 6.42 -15.75
C PRO A 83 3.50 5.44 -15.12
N VAL A 84 3.32 4.28 -15.74
CA VAL A 84 2.38 3.24 -15.24
C VAL A 84 2.83 2.71 -13.87
N TYR A 85 4.13 2.51 -13.64
CA TYR A 85 4.66 2.05 -12.37
C TYR A 85 4.60 3.14 -11.30
N LEU A 86 4.90 4.38 -11.68
CA LEU A 86 4.80 5.53 -10.78
C LEU A 86 3.35 5.75 -10.30
N LEU A 87 2.39 5.78 -11.24
CA LEU A 87 0.99 6.05 -10.95
C LEU A 87 0.34 4.94 -10.11
N ASN A 88 0.54 3.66 -10.50
CA ASN A 88 -0.12 2.55 -9.80
C ASN A 88 0.62 2.13 -8.52
N GLY A 89 1.93 2.28 -8.47
CA GLY A 89 2.75 1.88 -7.34
C GLY A 89 2.93 2.97 -6.30
N VAL A 90 3.57 4.07 -6.69
CA VAL A 90 3.92 5.13 -5.73
C VAL A 90 2.71 5.99 -5.40
N LEU A 91 2.07 6.57 -6.43
CA LEU A 91 0.90 7.43 -6.21
C LEU A 91 -0.31 6.63 -5.71
N GLY A 92 -0.49 5.38 -6.16
CA GLY A 92 -1.52 4.48 -5.64
C GLY A 92 -1.40 4.25 -4.14
N ALA A 93 -0.19 4.01 -3.63
CA ALA A 93 0.05 3.87 -2.19
C ALA A 93 -0.18 5.17 -1.41
N MET A 94 0.12 6.32 -2.02
CA MET A 94 -0.04 7.64 -1.40
C MET A 94 -1.48 8.18 -1.47
N MET A 95 -2.38 7.56 -2.25
CA MET A 95 -3.75 8.07 -2.43
C MET A 95 -4.52 8.13 -1.12
N LEU A 96 -4.47 7.09 -0.29
CA LEU A 96 -5.20 7.06 0.99
C LEU A 96 -4.75 8.18 1.94
N PRO A 97 -3.46 8.38 2.23
CA PRO A 97 -3.00 9.51 3.02
C PRO A 97 -3.42 10.87 2.46
N ILE A 98 -3.29 11.06 1.14
CA ILE A 98 -3.67 12.32 0.48
C ILE A 98 -5.17 12.56 0.59
N MET A 99 -6.00 11.53 0.39
CA MET A 99 -7.45 11.63 0.54
C MET A 99 -7.84 11.97 1.98
N LEU A 100 -7.22 11.35 2.98
CA LEU A 100 -7.50 11.67 4.38
C LEU A 100 -7.19 13.15 4.70
N ILE A 101 -6.04 13.63 4.26
CA ILE A 101 -5.65 15.04 4.44
C ILE A 101 -6.64 15.96 3.72
N GLY A 102 -7.01 15.64 2.48
CA GLY A 102 -7.99 16.42 1.72
C GLY A 102 -9.37 16.46 2.37
N MET A 103 -9.84 15.31 2.88
CA MET A 103 -11.12 15.23 3.61
C MET A 103 -11.07 16.04 4.92
N SER A 104 -9.98 15.96 5.67
CA SER A 104 -9.86 16.69 6.94
C SER A 104 -9.89 18.21 6.72
N VAL A 105 -9.28 18.70 5.64
CA VAL A 105 -9.33 20.13 5.27
C VAL A 105 -10.75 20.51 4.78
N GLY A 106 -11.38 19.68 3.95
CA GLY A 106 -12.75 19.92 3.47
C GLY A 106 -13.78 19.98 4.60
N MET A 107 -13.76 19.01 5.51
CA MET A 107 -14.69 18.97 6.65
C MET A 107 -14.46 20.10 7.66
N SER A 108 -13.27 20.65 7.76
CA SER A 108 -13.00 21.80 8.63
C SER A 108 -13.54 23.12 8.07
N SER A 109 -13.83 23.20 6.77
CA SER A 109 -14.39 24.39 6.11
C SER A 109 -15.92 24.45 6.12
N GLU A 110 -16.61 23.32 6.34
CA GLU A 110 -18.06 23.25 6.43
C GLU A 110 -18.51 23.25 7.90
N GLN A 111 -18.84 24.42 8.41
CA GLN A 111 -19.31 24.62 9.80
C GLN A 111 -20.70 24.05 10.08
N ASP A 112 -21.48 23.73 9.05
CA ASP A 112 -22.89 23.31 9.14
C ASP A 112 -23.12 21.80 8.89
N SER A 113 -22.06 20.97 8.77
CA SER A 113 -22.26 19.54 8.58
C SER A 113 -22.68 18.87 9.89
N GLU A 114 -23.79 18.12 9.89
CA GLU A 114 -24.31 17.34 11.04
C GLU A 114 -23.27 16.35 11.59
N VAL A 115 -22.28 15.96 10.76
CA VAL A 115 -21.16 15.09 11.12
C VAL A 115 -19.87 15.92 11.06
N SER A 116 -19.60 16.68 12.11
CA SER A 116 -18.31 17.37 12.20
C SER A 116 -17.21 16.42 12.62
N TRP A 117 -15.97 16.68 12.17
CA TRP A 117 -14.79 15.92 12.58
C TRP A 117 -14.65 15.84 14.11
N ASN A 118 -14.98 16.93 14.81
CA ASN A 118 -14.97 16.99 16.25
C ASN A 118 -15.97 16.03 16.93
N PHE A 119 -17.12 15.78 16.31
CA PHE A 119 -18.08 14.79 16.80
C PHE A 119 -17.51 13.38 16.71
N LEU A 120 -16.91 13.01 15.58
CA LEU A 120 -16.26 11.70 15.41
C LEU A 120 -15.10 11.50 16.37
N LEU A 121 -14.29 12.54 16.60
CA LEU A 121 -13.20 12.48 17.57
C LEU A 121 -13.69 12.27 18.99
N ARG A 122 -14.74 12.99 19.42
CA ARG A 122 -15.34 12.79 20.75
C ARG A 122 -15.91 11.39 20.90
N LEU A 123 -16.65 10.91 19.90
CA LEU A 123 -17.18 9.54 19.91
C LEU A 123 -16.07 8.48 20.07
N MET A 124 -14.96 8.66 19.38
CA MET A 124 -13.79 7.79 19.52
C MET A 124 -13.15 7.90 20.92
N GLN A 125 -13.02 9.11 21.46
CA GLN A 125 -12.43 9.36 22.77
C GLN A 125 -13.27 8.79 23.92
N ASP A 126 -14.57 8.85 23.80
CA ASP A 126 -15.51 8.39 24.83
C ASP A 126 -15.73 6.87 24.79
N SER A 127 -15.54 6.24 23.61
CA SER A 127 -15.92 4.84 23.39
C SER A 127 -14.74 3.86 23.25
N LEU A 128 -13.54 4.35 22.88
CA LEU A 128 -12.42 3.50 22.50
C LEU A 128 -11.18 3.78 23.37
N SER A 129 -10.56 2.71 23.86
CA SER A 129 -9.25 2.83 24.49
C SER A 129 -8.15 3.13 23.45
N PRO A 130 -7.01 3.75 23.82
CA PRO A 130 -5.90 3.96 22.91
C PRO A 130 -5.40 2.67 22.22
N MET A 131 -5.51 1.52 22.88
CA MET A 131 -5.16 0.22 22.31
C MET A 131 -6.15 -0.24 21.24
N ASP A 132 -7.45 0.00 21.42
CA ASP A 132 -8.46 -0.31 20.41
C ASP A 132 -8.26 0.57 19.18
N VAL A 133 -7.97 1.85 19.38
CA VAL A 133 -7.59 2.78 18.29
C VAL A 133 -6.35 2.28 17.54
N MET A 134 -5.33 1.79 18.26
CA MET A 134 -4.14 1.21 17.65
C MET A 134 -4.50 0.02 16.74
N LEU A 135 -5.36 -0.90 17.19
CA LEU A 135 -5.75 -2.08 16.40
C LEU A 135 -6.56 -1.69 15.15
N ILE A 136 -7.54 -0.79 15.31
CA ILE A 136 -8.37 -0.28 14.21
C ILE A 136 -7.48 0.42 13.17
N LEU A 137 -6.58 1.29 13.63
CA LEU A 137 -5.66 2.00 12.75
C LEU A 137 -4.68 1.04 12.07
N THR A 138 -4.20 0.01 12.77
CA THR A 138 -3.37 -1.03 12.15
C THR A 138 -4.10 -1.70 10.99
N ALA A 139 -5.36 -2.12 11.19
CA ALA A 139 -6.17 -2.73 10.13
C ALA A 139 -6.35 -1.80 8.91
N LEU A 140 -6.57 -0.51 9.17
CA LEU A 140 -6.65 0.50 8.09
C LEU A 140 -5.31 0.66 7.33
N LEU A 141 -4.20 0.72 8.05
CA LEU A 141 -2.87 0.88 7.46
C LEU A 141 -2.41 -0.38 6.69
N MET A 142 -2.85 -1.58 7.10
CA MET A 142 -2.58 -2.82 6.37
C MET A 142 -3.14 -2.77 4.94
N PHE A 143 -4.22 -2.03 4.71
CA PHE A 143 -4.83 -1.86 3.39
C PHE A 143 -3.87 -1.22 2.38
N ILE A 144 -2.96 -0.33 2.81
CA ILE A 144 -1.94 0.29 1.94
C ILE A 144 -1.05 -0.79 1.33
N SER A 145 -0.61 -1.76 2.12
CA SER A 145 0.23 -2.86 1.65
C SER A 145 -0.53 -3.86 0.78
N TRP A 146 -1.82 -4.06 1.05
CA TRP A 146 -2.67 -4.97 0.29
C TRP A 146 -2.90 -4.51 -1.15
N VAL A 147 -3.09 -3.20 -1.35
CA VAL A 147 -3.43 -2.63 -2.67
C VAL A 147 -2.20 -2.39 -3.55
N ASN A 148 -0.98 -2.34 -3.01
CA ASN A 148 0.20 -1.97 -3.76
C ASN A 148 0.73 -3.11 -4.67
N PRO A 149 0.67 -2.97 -6.02
CA PRO A 149 1.07 -4.02 -6.95
C PRO A 149 2.59 -4.11 -7.17
N ILE A 150 3.39 -3.18 -6.65
CA ILE A 150 4.82 -3.04 -6.98
C ILE A 150 5.61 -4.31 -6.70
N ILE A 151 5.36 -4.94 -5.55
CA ILE A 151 6.12 -6.13 -5.16
C ILE A 151 5.61 -7.39 -5.85
N ALA A 152 4.30 -7.50 -6.07
CA ALA A 152 3.67 -8.64 -6.74
C ALA A 152 4.05 -8.78 -8.22
N THR A 153 4.69 -7.75 -8.79
CA THR A 153 5.12 -7.69 -10.18
C THR A 153 6.62 -7.46 -10.34
N ALA A 154 7.39 -7.50 -9.24
CA ALA A 154 8.78 -7.07 -9.22
C ALA A 154 9.72 -7.90 -10.10
N ILE A 155 9.45 -9.19 -10.27
CA ILE A 155 10.21 -10.09 -11.14
C ILE A 155 9.60 -10.07 -12.55
N SER A 156 8.28 -10.10 -12.64
CA SER A 156 7.55 -10.04 -13.91
C SER A 156 7.88 -8.75 -14.70
N ARG A 157 8.17 -7.63 -14.03
CA ARG A 157 8.61 -6.37 -14.67
C ARG A 157 9.94 -6.48 -15.41
N GLU A 158 10.81 -7.42 -15.05
CA GLU A 158 12.05 -7.63 -15.82
C GLU A 158 11.75 -8.01 -17.27
N GLY A 159 10.69 -8.79 -17.51
CA GLY A 159 10.28 -9.18 -18.86
C GLY A 159 11.44 -9.75 -19.66
N GLY A 160 11.61 -9.30 -20.90
CA GLY A 160 12.72 -9.69 -21.79
C GLY A 160 14.12 -9.30 -21.28
N ARG A 161 14.25 -8.54 -20.19
CA ARG A 161 15.54 -8.21 -19.55
C ARG A 161 15.95 -9.21 -18.47
N MET A 162 15.13 -10.23 -18.20
CA MET A 162 15.43 -11.27 -17.20
C MET A 162 16.79 -11.95 -17.44
N PRO A 163 17.23 -12.25 -18.68
CA PRO A 163 18.58 -12.77 -18.94
C PRO A 163 19.68 -11.89 -18.36
N ILE A 164 19.57 -10.57 -18.51
CA ILE A 164 20.57 -9.62 -18.00
C ILE A 164 20.63 -9.70 -16.46
N ALA A 165 19.49 -9.79 -15.78
CA ALA A 165 19.44 -9.93 -14.34
C ALA A 165 20.12 -11.21 -13.84
N LYS A 166 20.07 -12.27 -14.65
CA LYS A 166 20.73 -13.56 -14.36
C LYS A 166 22.24 -13.55 -14.61
N TYR A 167 22.72 -12.81 -15.62
CA TYR A 167 24.16 -12.71 -15.89
C TYR A 167 24.91 -11.83 -14.90
N ILE A 168 24.24 -10.99 -14.13
CA ILE A 168 24.88 -10.18 -13.10
C ILE A 168 25.38 -11.11 -11.96
N PRO A 169 26.69 -11.06 -11.58
CA PRO A 169 27.28 -11.92 -10.56
C PRO A 169 26.86 -11.47 -9.14
N VAL A 170 25.57 -11.46 -8.86
CA VAL A 170 24.99 -11.09 -7.57
C VAL A 170 24.08 -12.21 -7.11
N SER A 171 24.18 -12.58 -5.83
CA SER A 171 23.36 -13.67 -5.29
C SER A 171 21.86 -13.39 -5.46
N PRO A 172 21.03 -14.42 -5.75
CA PRO A 172 19.59 -14.31 -5.83
C PRO A 172 18.97 -13.64 -4.60
N ARG A 173 19.50 -13.97 -3.43
CA ARG A 173 19.09 -13.39 -2.17
C ARG A 173 19.23 -11.86 -2.17
N THR A 174 20.39 -11.33 -2.56
CA THR A 174 20.64 -9.90 -2.61
C THR A 174 19.70 -9.20 -3.60
N GLN A 175 19.43 -9.83 -4.77
CA GLN A 175 18.52 -9.29 -5.76
C GLN A 175 17.08 -9.20 -5.23
N LEU A 176 16.59 -10.27 -4.60
CA LEU A 176 15.23 -10.30 -4.03
C LEU A 176 15.07 -9.29 -2.90
N TRP A 177 16.06 -9.20 -1.99
CA TRP A 177 16.01 -8.20 -0.91
C TRP A 177 16.06 -6.77 -1.43
N ALA A 178 16.83 -6.49 -2.47
CA ALA A 178 16.85 -5.15 -3.06
C ALA A 178 15.49 -4.77 -3.67
N LYS A 179 14.82 -5.70 -4.38
CA LYS A 179 13.47 -5.51 -4.91
C LYS A 179 12.43 -5.33 -3.79
N LEU A 180 12.48 -6.17 -2.76
CA LEU A 180 11.60 -6.08 -1.59
C LEU A 180 11.75 -4.72 -0.89
N SER A 181 12.99 -4.26 -0.70
CA SER A 181 13.26 -2.99 -0.01
C SER A 181 12.67 -1.78 -0.73
N VAL A 182 12.55 -1.78 -2.05
CA VAL A 182 11.89 -0.70 -2.79
C VAL A 182 10.40 -0.63 -2.43
N SER A 183 9.71 -1.77 -2.43
CA SER A 183 8.29 -1.82 -2.02
C SER A 183 8.10 -1.42 -0.57
N LEU A 184 8.96 -1.91 0.33
CA LEU A 184 8.91 -1.53 1.75
C LEU A 184 9.12 -0.04 1.95
N THR A 185 9.99 0.59 1.15
CA THR A 185 10.18 2.04 1.22
C THR A 185 8.93 2.80 0.76
N ILE A 186 8.27 2.35 -0.31
CA ILE A 186 7.04 2.99 -0.82
C ILE A 186 5.91 2.82 0.19
N ASN A 187 5.64 1.59 0.65
CA ASN A 187 4.60 1.30 1.62
C ASN A 187 4.88 1.98 2.96
N GLY A 188 6.12 1.89 3.44
CA GLY A 188 6.54 2.51 4.69
C GLY A 188 6.38 4.02 4.69
N ALA A 189 6.72 4.69 3.58
CA ALA A 189 6.49 6.11 3.42
C ALA A 189 5.00 6.46 3.44
N ALA A 190 4.15 5.68 2.76
CA ALA A 190 2.70 5.89 2.75
C ALA A 190 2.07 5.64 4.14
N ILE A 191 2.47 4.56 4.82
CA ILE A 191 2.04 4.23 6.18
C ILE A 191 2.48 5.32 7.16
N LEU A 192 3.71 5.80 7.05
CA LEU A 192 4.22 6.88 7.90
C LEU A 192 3.47 8.20 7.66
N LEU A 193 3.25 8.58 6.40
CA LEU A 193 2.49 9.77 6.04
C LEU A 193 1.06 9.69 6.58
N MET A 194 0.40 8.54 6.43
CA MET A 194 -0.93 8.30 6.99
C MET A 194 -0.92 8.38 8.53
N GLY A 195 0.09 7.79 9.18
CA GLY A 195 0.27 7.88 10.62
C GLY A 195 0.44 9.32 11.11
N ILE A 196 1.26 10.12 10.41
CA ILE A 196 1.45 11.55 10.73
C ILE A 196 0.11 12.31 10.58
N ALA A 197 -0.63 12.09 9.48
CA ALA A 197 -1.92 12.72 9.27
C ALA A 197 -2.92 12.37 10.38
N VAL A 198 -3.01 11.09 10.75
CA VAL A 198 -3.90 10.63 11.83
C VAL A 198 -3.43 11.17 13.19
N ALA A 199 -2.13 11.20 13.48
CA ALA A 199 -1.62 11.78 14.73
C ALA A 199 -1.96 13.27 14.87
N ALA A 200 -1.89 14.02 13.77
CA ALA A 200 -2.29 15.43 13.75
C ALA A 200 -3.78 15.62 14.03
N LEU A 201 -4.63 14.68 13.59
CA LEU A 201 -6.08 14.73 13.80
C LEU A 201 -6.49 14.26 15.20
N LEU A 202 -5.90 13.16 15.70
CA LEU A 202 -6.28 12.55 17.00
C LEU A 202 -5.61 13.26 18.20
N GLY A 203 -4.52 13.99 17.96
CA GLY A 203 -3.78 14.69 19.02
C GLY A 203 -2.81 13.78 19.79
N THR A 204 -2.12 14.39 20.76
CA THR A 204 -1.01 13.77 21.50
C THR A 204 -1.41 12.58 22.37
N HIS A 205 -2.67 12.51 22.80
CA HIS A 205 -3.18 11.43 23.63
C HIS A 205 -3.06 10.06 22.93
N TYR A 206 -3.26 10.01 21.62
CA TYR A 206 -3.20 8.79 20.80
C TYR A 206 -1.85 8.54 20.11
N LEU A 207 -0.84 9.37 20.36
CA LEU A 207 0.45 9.27 19.68
C LEU A 207 1.09 7.87 19.84
N GLY A 208 1.04 7.30 21.04
CA GLY A 208 1.53 5.93 21.29
C GLY A 208 0.78 4.87 20.48
N ALA A 209 -0.54 5.01 20.36
CA ALA A 209 -1.38 4.12 19.57
C ALA A 209 -1.06 4.22 18.07
N VAL A 210 -0.89 5.45 17.56
CA VAL A 210 -0.50 5.68 16.15
C VAL A 210 0.87 5.10 15.85
N LEU A 211 1.86 5.32 16.71
CA LEU A 211 3.20 4.75 16.54
C LEU A 211 3.17 3.21 16.55
N GLY A 212 2.42 2.62 17.48
CA GLY A 212 2.20 1.17 17.52
C GLY A 212 1.58 0.65 16.21
N ALA A 213 0.53 1.30 15.73
CA ALA A 213 -0.13 0.94 14.47
C ALA A 213 0.81 1.05 13.26
N VAL A 214 1.62 2.10 13.18
CA VAL A 214 2.63 2.27 12.12
C VAL A 214 3.65 1.13 12.14
N VAL A 215 4.14 0.74 13.32
CA VAL A 215 5.09 -0.37 13.46
C VAL A 215 4.46 -1.69 13.02
N LEU A 216 3.24 -2.01 13.50
CA LEU A 216 2.53 -3.24 13.15
C LEU A 216 2.21 -3.31 11.65
N ALA A 217 1.75 -2.21 11.05
CA ALA A 217 1.46 -2.16 9.63
C ALA A 217 2.72 -2.34 8.75
N ASN A 218 3.88 -1.80 9.17
CA ASN A 218 5.14 -2.05 8.47
C ASN A 218 5.62 -3.50 8.62
N LEU A 219 5.38 -4.13 9.77
CA LEU A 219 5.65 -5.55 9.97
C LEU A 219 4.78 -6.43 9.07
N PHE A 220 3.51 -6.10 8.94
CA PHE A 220 2.61 -6.73 7.98
C PHE A 220 3.05 -6.50 6.53
N SER A 221 3.48 -5.27 6.18
CA SER A 221 4.02 -4.97 4.86
C SER A 221 5.25 -5.82 4.50
N LEU A 222 6.10 -6.10 5.47
CA LEU A 222 7.23 -7.01 5.32
C LEU A 222 6.77 -8.45 5.04
N ALA A 223 5.83 -8.96 5.82
CA ALA A 223 5.27 -10.30 5.64
C ALA A 223 4.66 -10.48 4.25
N THR A 224 3.75 -9.58 3.89
CA THR A 224 3.03 -9.61 2.60
C THR A 224 3.95 -9.38 1.42
N GLY A 225 4.96 -8.52 1.58
CA GLY A 225 5.99 -8.29 0.56
C GLY A 225 6.82 -9.54 0.27
N CYS A 226 7.22 -10.30 1.30
CA CYS A 226 7.92 -11.58 1.13
C CYS A 226 7.04 -12.62 0.41
N ILE A 227 5.76 -12.70 0.78
CA ILE A 227 4.79 -13.60 0.14
C ILE A 227 4.62 -13.24 -1.33
N ALA A 228 4.33 -11.98 -1.62
CA ALA A 228 4.08 -11.49 -2.97
C ALA A 228 5.29 -11.71 -3.90
N LEU A 229 6.50 -11.40 -3.41
CA LEU A 229 7.73 -11.63 -4.16
C LEU A 229 7.98 -13.14 -4.40
N THR A 230 7.64 -14.00 -3.46
CA THR A 230 7.75 -15.46 -3.62
C THR A 230 6.75 -15.98 -4.65
N ILE A 231 5.52 -15.45 -4.69
CA ILE A 231 4.52 -15.80 -5.69
C ILE A 231 5.01 -15.38 -7.08
N ASP A 232 5.48 -14.14 -7.22
CA ASP A 232 6.00 -13.63 -8.51
C ASP A 232 7.26 -14.39 -8.98
N ALA A 233 8.14 -14.79 -8.05
CA ALA A 233 9.29 -15.66 -8.35
C ALA A 233 8.88 -17.06 -8.82
N SER A 234 7.74 -17.56 -8.36
CA SER A 234 7.25 -18.90 -8.69
C SER A 234 6.52 -18.96 -10.04
N ARG A 235 5.96 -17.84 -10.49
CA ARG A 235 5.15 -17.74 -11.73
C ARG A 235 5.41 -16.40 -12.44
N PRO A 236 6.65 -16.08 -12.83
CA PRO A 236 6.94 -14.80 -13.46
C PRO A 236 6.28 -14.71 -14.83
N ILE A 237 5.61 -13.59 -15.11
CA ILE A 237 5.05 -13.27 -16.42
C ILE A 237 6.08 -12.41 -17.16
N LEU A 238 6.93 -13.06 -17.98
CA LEU A 238 8.04 -12.40 -18.67
C LEU A 238 7.70 -11.94 -20.08
N HIS A 239 6.64 -12.49 -20.69
CA HIS A 239 6.20 -12.15 -22.04
C HIS A 239 5.00 -11.19 -21.99
N TRP A 240 5.28 -9.90 -22.04
CA TRP A 240 4.28 -8.84 -22.11
C TRP A 240 4.69 -7.80 -23.14
N GLN A 241 3.70 -7.13 -23.73
CA GLN A 241 3.93 -6.12 -24.77
C GLN A 241 3.90 -4.69 -24.21
N THR A 242 3.16 -4.46 -23.14
CA THR A 242 3.02 -3.14 -22.51
C THR A 242 3.20 -3.23 -21.00
N GLU A 243 3.79 -2.21 -20.39
CA GLU A 243 3.96 -2.11 -18.93
C GLU A 243 2.62 -2.16 -18.18
N GLN A 244 1.53 -1.77 -18.86
CA GLN A 244 0.19 -1.83 -18.29
C GLN A 244 -0.29 -3.28 -18.08
N GLN A 245 0.08 -4.20 -18.98
CA GLN A 245 -0.25 -5.62 -18.83
C GLN A 245 0.38 -6.20 -17.57
N VAL A 246 1.64 -5.88 -17.29
CA VAL A 246 2.33 -6.36 -16.09
C VAL A 246 1.68 -5.84 -14.82
N MET A 247 1.21 -4.59 -14.80
CA MET A 247 0.68 -3.96 -13.59
C MET A 247 -0.79 -4.24 -13.34
N LYS A 248 -1.63 -4.36 -14.40
CA LYS A 248 -3.09 -4.46 -14.23
C LYS A 248 -3.68 -5.79 -14.67
N GLN A 249 -2.99 -6.53 -15.54
CA GLN A 249 -3.48 -7.80 -16.07
C GLN A 249 -2.64 -8.99 -15.56
N ASN A 250 -1.83 -8.77 -14.53
CA ASN A 250 -0.98 -9.80 -13.96
C ASN A 250 -1.79 -10.64 -12.96
N MET A 251 -1.98 -11.92 -13.30
CA MET A 251 -2.66 -12.88 -12.42
C MET A 251 -1.95 -13.02 -11.06
N ASN A 252 -0.63 -12.84 -11.00
CA ASN A 252 0.11 -12.90 -9.74
C ASN A 252 -0.37 -11.84 -8.75
N GLN A 253 -0.72 -10.63 -9.23
CA GLN A 253 -1.28 -9.60 -8.37
C GLN A 253 -2.61 -10.04 -7.76
N MET A 254 -3.50 -10.64 -8.53
CA MET A 254 -4.78 -11.13 -8.02
C MET A 254 -4.59 -12.23 -6.98
N ILE A 255 -3.68 -13.18 -7.26
CA ILE A 255 -3.32 -14.24 -6.32
C ILE A 255 -2.72 -13.64 -5.05
N CYS A 256 -1.82 -12.67 -5.17
CA CYS A 256 -1.25 -11.96 -4.03
C CYS A 256 -2.32 -11.28 -3.19
N MET A 257 -3.25 -10.54 -3.81
CA MET A 257 -4.34 -9.87 -3.08
C MET A 257 -5.19 -10.87 -2.29
N LEU A 258 -5.52 -12.03 -2.90
CA LEU A 258 -6.29 -13.07 -2.22
C LEU A 258 -5.50 -13.68 -1.04
N VAL A 259 -4.24 -14.05 -1.27
CA VAL A 259 -3.38 -14.65 -0.23
C VAL A 259 -3.14 -13.67 0.90
N VAL A 260 -2.85 -12.41 0.60
CA VAL A 260 -2.64 -11.36 1.60
C VAL A 260 -3.90 -11.09 2.41
N LEU A 261 -5.08 -11.14 1.78
CA LEU A 261 -6.35 -11.05 2.49
C LEU A 261 -6.51 -12.20 3.51
N LEU A 262 -6.21 -13.44 3.09
CA LEU A 262 -6.28 -14.61 3.98
C LEU A 262 -5.27 -14.49 5.14
N VAL A 263 -4.06 -14.03 4.87
CA VAL A 263 -3.04 -13.77 5.90
C VAL A 263 -3.51 -12.69 6.86
N ALA A 264 -4.10 -11.59 6.38
CA ALA A 264 -4.64 -10.53 7.23
C ALA A 264 -5.75 -11.00 8.19
N LEU A 265 -6.48 -12.07 7.84
CA LEU A 265 -7.49 -12.65 8.72
C LEU A 265 -6.90 -13.31 9.98
N ILE A 266 -5.63 -13.73 9.97
CA ILE A 266 -4.98 -14.41 11.11
C ILE A 266 -4.89 -13.49 12.34
N PRO A 267 -4.26 -12.31 12.28
CA PRO A 267 -4.22 -11.40 13.42
C PRO A 267 -5.61 -10.87 13.78
N VAL A 268 -6.50 -10.65 12.81
CA VAL A 268 -7.89 -10.25 13.07
C VAL A 268 -8.63 -11.33 13.86
N ALA A 269 -8.54 -12.59 13.45
CA ALA A 269 -9.16 -13.72 14.16
C ALA A 269 -8.58 -13.87 15.57
N GLY A 270 -7.27 -13.65 15.76
CA GLY A 270 -6.65 -13.64 17.07
C GLY A 270 -7.22 -12.56 17.99
N VAL A 271 -7.39 -11.33 17.49
CA VAL A 271 -7.99 -10.22 18.25
C VAL A 271 -9.45 -10.51 18.58
N VAL A 272 -10.25 -10.96 17.60
CA VAL A 272 -11.66 -11.32 17.80
C VAL A 272 -11.80 -12.48 18.81
N GLY A 273 -10.98 -13.51 18.69
CA GLY A 273 -10.94 -14.62 19.65
C GLY A 273 -10.67 -14.16 21.08
N MET A 274 -9.72 -13.22 21.25
CA MET A 274 -9.45 -12.61 22.56
C MET A 274 -10.58 -11.72 23.05
N MET A 275 -11.32 -11.06 22.16
CA MET A 275 -12.53 -10.30 22.54
C MET A 275 -13.61 -11.23 23.08
N ILE A 276 -13.90 -12.32 22.37
CA ILE A 276 -14.89 -13.32 22.78
C ILE A 276 -14.48 -13.97 24.11
N LEU A 277 -13.21 -14.33 24.25
CA LEU A 277 -12.70 -14.94 25.47
C LEU A 277 -12.83 -13.99 26.68
N SER A 278 -12.49 -12.72 26.51
CA SER A 278 -12.57 -11.72 27.57
C SER A 278 -14.01 -11.40 27.97
N SER A 279 -14.96 -11.34 27.03
CA SER A 279 -16.38 -11.14 27.35
C SER A 279 -16.99 -12.34 28.06
N ALA A 280 -16.72 -13.55 27.59
CA ALA A 280 -17.17 -14.78 28.26
C ALA A 280 -16.60 -14.90 29.66
N ALA A 281 -15.35 -14.50 29.89
CA ALA A 281 -14.74 -14.51 31.20
C ALA A 281 -15.39 -13.52 32.20
N GLN A 282 -15.93 -12.41 31.71
CA GLN A 282 -16.67 -11.43 32.50
C GLN A 282 -18.07 -11.94 32.89
N GLU A 283 -18.77 -12.58 31.94
CA GLU A 283 -20.13 -13.11 32.16
C GLU A 283 -20.17 -14.32 33.11
N MET A 284 -19.13 -15.16 33.14
CA MET A 284 -19.11 -16.44 33.85
C MET A 284 -18.55 -16.35 35.26
N GLU A 285 -18.38 -15.17 35.88
CA GLU A 285 -17.68 -15.01 37.18
C GLU A 285 -16.37 -15.82 37.25
N ALA A 286 -15.58 -15.72 36.24
CA ALA A 286 -14.27 -16.28 35.94
C ALA A 286 -13.78 -17.41 36.88
N PRO A 287 -13.98 -18.68 36.54
CA PRO A 287 -13.69 -19.81 37.44
C PRO A 287 -12.20 -20.08 37.63
N SER A 288 -11.32 -19.49 36.81
CA SER A 288 -9.88 -19.70 36.91
C SER A 288 -9.09 -18.38 37.01
N MET A 289 -7.92 -18.43 37.65
CA MET A 289 -6.99 -17.29 37.78
C MET A 289 -6.57 -16.76 36.40
N LEU A 290 -6.39 -17.63 35.38
CA LEU A 290 -6.05 -17.27 34.02
C LEU A 290 -7.17 -16.47 33.34
N MET A 291 -8.43 -16.84 33.53
CA MET A 291 -9.56 -16.11 32.95
C MET A 291 -9.74 -14.73 33.60
N ARG A 292 -9.53 -14.60 34.91
CA ARG A 292 -9.54 -13.29 35.60
C ARG A 292 -8.44 -12.39 35.09
N PHE A 293 -7.22 -12.89 34.92
CA PHE A 293 -6.09 -12.16 34.34
C PHE A 293 -6.39 -11.71 32.89
N ALA A 294 -7.00 -12.59 32.09
CA ALA A 294 -7.40 -12.28 30.73
C ALA A 294 -8.50 -11.19 30.65
N ALA A 295 -9.44 -11.19 31.62
CA ALA A 295 -10.49 -10.17 31.70
C ALA A 295 -9.93 -8.81 32.16
N GLU A 296 -9.06 -8.79 33.15
CA GLU A 296 -8.44 -7.57 33.68
C GLU A 296 -7.50 -6.89 32.69
N HIS A 297 -6.78 -7.68 31.87
CA HIS A 297 -5.78 -7.19 30.94
C HIS A 297 -6.22 -7.35 29.45
N ALA A 298 -7.53 -7.50 29.25
CA ALA A 298 -8.09 -7.86 27.93
C ALA A 298 -7.57 -7.00 26.76
N VAL A 299 -7.50 -5.68 26.95
CA VAL A 299 -7.10 -4.73 25.91
C VAL A 299 -5.62 -4.86 25.57
N GLY A 300 -4.75 -4.92 26.58
CA GLY A 300 -3.30 -5.13 26.39
C GLY A 300 -3.00 -6.49 25.78
N LEU A 301 -3.75 -7.53 26.16
CA LEU A 301 -3.55 -8.89 25.67
C LEU A 301 -3.95 -9.02 24.18
N ARG A 302 -5.02 -8.34 23.74
CA ARG A 302 -5.41 -8.28 22.32
C ARG A 302 -4.31 -7.67 21.46
N SER A 303 -3.74 -6.56 21.88
CA SER A 303 -2.66 -5.90 21.15
C SER A 303 -1.36 -6.73 21.12
N ALA A 304 -1.05 -7.41 22.22
CA ALA A 304 0.09 -8.32 22.30
C ALA A 304 -0.09 -9.54 21.38
N VAL A 305 -1.27 -10.13 21.33
CA VAL A 305 -1.60 -11.25 20.43
C VAL A 305 -1.49 -10.81 18.98
N ALA A 306 -2.04 -9.65 18.61
CA ALA A 306 -1.90 -9.11 17.26
C ALA A 306 -0.41 -8.93 16.87
N ALA A 307 0.38 -8.33 17.75
CA ALA A 307 1.80 -8.11 17.52
C ALA A 307 2.59 -9.43 17.36
N LEU A 308 2.32 -10.42 18.20
CA LEU A 308 2.96 -11.73 18.13
C LEU A 308 2.60 -12.48 16.86
N LEU A 309 1.32 -12.47 16.45
CA LEU A 309 0.87 -13.11 15.22
C LEU A 309 1.49 -12.45 13.99
N MET A 310 1.50 -11.11 13.91
CA MET A 310 2.15 -10.39 12.82
C MET A 310 3.68 -10.62 12.78
N ALA A 311 4.33 -10.72 13.94
CA ALA A 311 5.75 -11.04 13.99
C ALA A 311 6.02 -12.49 13.52
N ALA A 312 5.17 -13.43 13.89
CA ALA A 312 5.24 -14.81 13.40
C ALA A 312 5.01 -14.89 11.89
N GLU A 313 4.01 -14.19 11.37
CA GLU A 313 3.76 -14.08 9.94
C GLU A 313 4.98 -13.53 9.17
N ALA A 314 5.58 -12.45 9.66
CA ALA A 314 6.79 -11.88 9.07
C ALA A 314 7.94 -12.88 9.09
N GLY A 315 8.17 -13.57 10.20
CA GLY A 315 9.19 -14.60 10.33
C GLY A 315 8.99 -15.76 9.35
N VAL A 316 7.78 -16.32 9.28
CA VAL A 316 7.42 -17.39 8.35
C VAL A 316 7.57 -16.94 6.91
N SER A 317 7.13 -15.73 6.57
CA SER A 317 7.20 -15.17 5.23
C SER A 317 8.65 -14.93 4.77
N ILE A 318 9.52 -14.46 5.66
CA ILE A 318 10.96 -14.33 5.41
C ILE A 318 11.58 -15.71 5.14
N LEU A 319 11.25 -16.71 5.95
CA LEU A 319 11.74 -18.09 5.73
C LEU A 319 11.24 -18.67 4.40
N MET A 320 9.99 -18.36 4.02
CA MET A 320 9.41 -18.75 2.74
C MET A 320 10.15 -18.08 1.58
N LEU A 321 10.45 -16.78 1.67
CA LEU A 321 11.24 -16.07 0.67
C LEU A 321 12.64 -16.72 0.49
N HIS A 322 13.30 -17.05 1.61
CA HIS A 322 14.63 -17.67 1.56
C HIS A 322 14.61 -19.10 1.02
N LYS A 323 13.69 -19.94 1.48
CA LYS A 323 13.67 -21.37 1.09
C LYS A 323 13.03 -21.62 -0.27
N VAL A 324 11.94 -20.89 -0.57
CA VAL A 324 11.15 -21.10 -1.79
C VAL A 324 11.46 -20.01 -2.82
N GLY A 325 11.40 -18.74 -2.44
CA GLY A 325 11.59 -17.60 -3.34
C GLY A 325 12.98 -17.62 -4.01
N GLU A 326 14.05 -17.78 -3.25
CA GLU A 326 15.41 -17.86 -3.79
C GLU A 326 15.58 -19.05 -4.76
N LYS A 327 15.06 -20.22 -4.40
CA LYS A 327 15.11 -21.43 -5.25
C LYS A 327 14.34 -21.23 -6.54
N ARG A 328 13.11 -20.67 -6.46
CA ARG A 328 12.27 -20.41 -7.63
C ARG A 328 12.88 -19.35 -8.54
N PHE A 329 13.36 -18.26 -7.96
CA PHE A 329 14.06 -17.22 -8.71
C PHE A 329 15.30 -17.77 -9.44
N SER A 330 16.09 -18.63 -8.80
CA SER A 330 17.26 -19.26 -9.42
C SER A 330 16.89 -20.20 -10.57
N ALA A 331 15.73 -20.84 -10.49
CA ALA A 331 15.24 -21.80 -11.48
C ALA A 331 14.56 -21.15 -12.70
N ILE A 332 14.35 -19.81 -12.70
CA ILE A 332 13.81 -19.12 -13.88
C ILE A 332 14.84 -19.26 -15.02
N GLU A 333 14.45 -19.89 -16.10
CA GLU A 333 15.27 -19.95 -17.32
C GLU A 333 15.19 -18.60 -18.03
N PRO A 334 16.34 -18.08 -18.53
CA PRO A 334 16.39 -16.77 -19.17
C PRO A 334 15.78 -16.78 -20.58
#